data_9fda2b52773f0e41ba4d0ece9e111be5
#
_entry.id   9fda2b52773f0e41ba4d0ece9e111be5
#
_cell.length_a   1.000
_cell.length_b   1.000
_cell.length_c   1.000
_cell.angle_alpha   90.00
_cell.angle_beta   90.00
_cell.angle_gamma   90.00
#
_symmetry.space_group_name_H-M   'P 1'
#
loop_
_entity.id
_entity.type
_entity.pdbx_description
1 polymer ?
#
loop_
_entity_poly.entity_id
_entity_poly.type
_entity_poly.pdbx_seq_one_letter_code
_entity_poly.pdbx_strand_id
1 'polypeptide(L)'
;SWNYEVGTHLNLFDHRLHFDLSAFYMQVRNQQLSVMAGTYGFGRMMVNAGKSHSCGIEAALKGQAFDGAFDWGVNYGFTRAVFDEYTDGEGDKAVNYKDKKVPYVPQHTIAAMADYHLGQFTFGLNMNAQGKTYWDNANTYSQKIYFVMGAHCDIDFSKISISIWGKNLTDTN
;
A
#
# COMPACT_ATOMS: atom_id res chain seq x y z
N SER A 1 15.55 -11.88 8.44
CA SER A 1 14.50 -12.15 7.43
C SER A 1 15.11 -12.78 6.18
N TRP A 2 14.31 -13.56 5.47
CA TRP A 2 14.60 -14.07 4.15
C TRP A 2 13.55 -13.49 3.20
N ASN A 3 13.99 -12.98 2.05
CA ASN A 3 13.12 -12.43 1.02
C ASN A 3 13.43 -13.10 -0.31
N TYR A 4 12.40 -13.57 -0.99
CA TYR A 4 12.45 -14.13 -2.33
C TYR A 4 11.50 -13.32 -3.22
N GLU A 5 12.00 -12.86 -4.35
CA GLU A 5 11.23 -12.06 -5.30
C GLU A 5 11.56 -12.49 -6.72
N VAL A 6 10.54 -12.53 -7.56
CA VAL A 6 10.64 -12.73 -8.99
C VAL A 6 9.75 -11.73 -9.70
N GLY A 7 10.25 -11.14 -10.76
CA GLY A 7 9.48 -10.12 -11.49
C GLY A 7 9.82 -10.09 -12.96
N THR A 8 9.01 -9.37 -13.71
CA THR A 8 9.21 -9.09 -15.12
C THR A 8 8.87 -7.65 -15.45
N HIS A 9 9.60 -7.07 -16.39
CA HIS A 9 9.40 -5.74 -16.93
C HIS A 9 9.21 -5.85 -18.44
N LEU A 10 8.10 -5.37 -18.94
CA LEU A 10 7.76 -5.41 -20.36
C LEU A 10 7.55 -3.99 -20.89
N ASN A 11 8.19 -3.69 -22.00
CA ASN A 11 7.95 -2.48 -22.79
C ASN A 11 7.29 -2.89 -24.10
N LEU A 12 6.08 -2.42 -24.31
CA LEU A 12 5.25 -2.80 -25.44
C LEU A 12 4.90 -1.57 -26.29
N PHE A 13 4.58 -1.79 -27.56
CA PHE A 13 4.13 -0.75 -28.49
C PHE A 13 5.11 0.44 -28.56
N ASP A 14 6.38 0.17 -28.86
CA ASP A 14 7.44 1.18 -28.96
C ASP A 14 7.54 2.07 -27.72
N HIS A 15 7.54 1.45 -26.53
CA HIS A 15 7.60 2.09 -25.21
C HIS A 15 6.36 2.91 -24.82
N ARG A 16 5.25 2.80 -25.54
CA ARG A 16 3.99 3.46 -25.18
C ARG A 16 3.25 2.78 -24.04
N LEU A 17 3.58 1.53 -23.71
CA LEU A 17 3.00 0.77 -22.62
C LEU A 17 4.09 0.05 -21.84
N HIS A 18 4.14 0.28 -20.54
CA HIS A 18 5.04 -0.37 -19.59
C HIS A 18 4.23 -1.23 -18.65
N PHE A 19 4.60 -2.49 -18.53
CA PHE A 19 3.99 -3.43 -17.61
C PHE A 19 5.06 -4.07 -16.72
N ASP A 20 4.88 -3.93 -15.42
CA ASP A 20 5.71 -4.54 -14.39
C ASP A 20 4.85 -5.50 -13.59
N LEU A 21 5.39 -6.68 -13.31
CA LEU A 21 4.75 -7.68 -12.45
C LEU A 21 5.83 -8.30 -11.58
N SER A 22 5.60 -8.32 -10.27
CA SER A 22 6.45 -9.06 -9.33
C SER A 22 5.62 -9.90 -8.37
N ALA A 23 6.21 -10.98 -7.90
CA ALA A 23 5.69 -11.81 -6.82
C ALA A 23 6.77 -11.99 -5.77
N PHE A 24 6.40 -11.90 -4.50
CA PHE A 24 7.35 -12.00 -3.41
C PHE A 24 6.87 -12.95 -2.30
N TYR A 25 7.85 -13.49 -1.60
CA TYR A 25 7.66 -14.22 -0.35
C TYR A 25 8.71 -13.79 0.65
N MET A 26 8.29 -13.32 1.82
CA MET A 26 9.17 -12.89 2.90
C MET A 26 8.89 -13.69 4.17
N GLN A 27 9.94 -14.20 4.80
CA GLN A 27 9.88 -14.83 6.11
C GLN A 27 10.64 -14.00 7.13
N VAL A 28 9.98 -13.67 8.23
CA VAL A 28 10.57 -12.92 9.34
C VAL A 28 10.61 -13.82 10.57
N ARG A 29 11.79 -13.90 11.21
CA ARG A 29 12.00 -14.61 12.47
C ARG A 29 12.45 -13.60 13.52
N ASN A 30 12.07 -13.81 14.77
CA ASN A 30 12.37 -12.93 15.90
C ASN A 30 11.87 -11.48 15.61
N GLN A 31 10.65 -11.39 15.12
CA GLN A 31 10.01 -10.09 14.87
C GLN A 31 9.77 -9.37 16.19
N GLN A 32 10.17 -8.11 16.27
CA GLN A 32 9.91 -7.27 17.43
C GLN A 32 8.63 -6.46 17.19
N LEU A 33 7.69 -6.59 18.12
CA LEU A 33 6.46 -5.79 18.13
C LEU A 33 6.45 -4.86 19.35
N SER A 34 5.91 -3.67 19.14
CA SER A 34 5.65 -2.72 20.21
C SER A 34 4.26 -2.98 20.77
N VAL A 35 4.16 -3.45 21.98
CA VAL A 35 2.90 -3.68 22.70
C VAL A 35 2.77 -2.73 23.88
N MET A 36 1.53 -2.46 24.31
CA MET A 36 1.33 -1.70 25.54
C MET A 36 1.75 -2.52 26.75
N ALA A 37 2.56 -1.94 27.62
CA ALA A 37 2.98 -2.58 28.86
C ALA A 37 1.80 -2.71 29.83
N GLY A 38 1.26 -3.93 29.93
CA GLY A 38 0.34 -4.43 30.96
C GLY A 38 -0.72 -3.51 31.57
N THR A 39 -1.47 -4.03 32.53
CA THR A 39 -2.67 -3.39 33.14
C THR A 39 -2.38 -2.10 33.95
N TYR A 40 -1.12 -1.82 34.25
CA TYR A 40 -0.71 -0.67 35.10
C TYR A 40 0.41 0.19 34.51
N GLY A 41 0.82 -0.06 33.26
CA GLY A 41 1.96 0.62 32.64
C GLY A 41 1.56 1.67 31.61
N PHE A 42 1.97 2.91 31.85
CA PHE A 42 2.07 3.90 30.80
C PHE A 42 3.38 3.64 30.05
N GLY A 43 3.28 3.09 28.84
CA GLY A 43 4.45 2.86 28.01
C GLY A 43 4.26 1.74 27.00
N ARG A 44 5.16 1.71 26.05
CA ARG A 44 5.28 0.61 25.09
C ARG A 44 6.50 -0.21 25.42
N MET A 45 6.36 -1.52 25.37
CA MET A 45 7.51 -2.42 25.44
C MET A 45 7.64 -3.22 24.14
N MET A 46 8.88 -3.56 23.83
CA MET A 46 9.19 -4.39 22.66
C MET A 46 9.16 -5.85 23.10
N VAL A 47 8.36 -6.65 22.42
CA VAL A 47 8.30 -8.09 22.62
C VAL A 47 8.71 -8.81 21.33
N ASN A 48 9.31 -9.99 21.47
CA ASN A 48 9.58 -10.84 20.33
C ASN A 48 8.30 -11.59 19.94
N ALA A 49 7.80 -11.31 18.75
CA ALA A 49 6.57 -11.88 18.19
C ALA A 49 6.81 -13.19 17.43
N GLY A 50 7.84 -13.96 17.77
CA GLY A 50 8.06 -15.25 17.13
C GLY A 50 8.34 -15.15 15.62
N LYS A 51 7.47 -15.69 14.78
CA LYS A 51 7.66 -15.80 13.34
C LYS A 51 6.44 -15.29 12.58
N SER A 52 6.69 -14.69 11.43
CA SER A 52 5.64 -14.32 10.47
C SER A 52 6.13 -14.53 9.05
N HIS A 53 5.20 -14.68 8.13
CA HIS A 53 5.50 -14.60 6.71
C HIS A 53 4.54 -13.65 6.00
N SER A 54 5.03 -13.08 4.91
CA SER A 54 4.21 -12.34 3.98
C SER A 54 4.48 -12.79 2.56
N CYS A 55 3.44 -12.83 1.75
CA CYS A 55 3.54 -13.08 0.33
C CYS A 55 2.59 -12.18 -0.43
N GLY A 56 2.95 -11.87 -1.66
CA GLY A 56 2.13 -10.95 -2.43
C GLY A 56 2.51 -10.89 -3.89
N ILE A 57 1.72 -10.07 -4.59
CA ILE A 57 1.90 -9.75 -5.99
C ILE A 57 1.80 -8.24 -6.12
N GLU A 58 2.69 -7.66 -6.91
CA GLU A 58 2.66 -6.26 -7.30
C GLU A 58 2.60 -6.16 -8.82
N ALA A 59 1.69 -5.34 -9.33
CA ALA A 59 1.55 -5.07 -10.74
C ALA A 59 1.49 -3.57 -10.99
N ALA A 60 2.22 -3.10 -11.98
CA ALA A 60 2.14 -1.73 -12.46
C ALA A 60 1.92 -1.69 -13.96
N LEU A 61 1.01 -0.85 -14.39
CA LEU A 61 0.73 -0.59 -15.79
C LEU A 61 0.75 0.92 -16.01
N LYS A 62 1.56 1.38 -16.96
CA LYS A 62 1.68 2.79 -17.33
C LYS A 62 1.63 2.91 -18.83
N GLY A 63 0.96 3.92 -19.33
CA GLY A 63 0.86 4.12 -20.76
C GLY A 63 0.63 5.57 -21.16
N GLN A 64 0.88 5.80 -22.43
CA GLN A 64 0.58 7.05 -23.12
C GLN A 64 -0.39 6.78 -24.26
N ALA A 65 -1.31 7.70 -24.48
CA ALA A 65 -2.27 7.67 -25.58
C ALA A 65 -2.35 9.03 -26.27
N PHE A 66 -2.99 9.06 -27.44
CA PHE A 66 -3.22 10.28 -28.22
C PHE A 66 -1.91 11.06 -28.48
N ASP A 67 -0.87 10.35 -28.94
CA ASP A 67 0.45 10.91 -29.26
C ASP A 67 1.08 11.71 -28.11
N GLY A 68 0.91 11.21 -26.85
CA GLY A 68 1.44 11.81 -25.64
C GLY A 68 0.55 12.87 -24.98
N ALA A 69 -0.66 13.09 -25.52
CA ALA A 69 -1.61 14.00 -24.89
C ALA A 69 -2.28 13.43 -23.65
N PHE A 70 -2.16 12.12 -23.40
CA PHE A 70 -2.75 11.45 -22.24
C PHE A 70 -1.77 10.45 -21.62
N ASP A 71 -1.37 10.72 -20.40
CA ASP A 71 -0.56 9.83 -19.55
C ASP A 71 -1.45 9.18 -18.51
N TRP A 72 -1.27 7.89 -18.29
CA TRP A 72 -2.01 7.17 -17.28
C TRP A 72 -1.18 6.07 -16.62
N GLY A 73 -1.54 5.73 -15.40
CA GLY A 73 -0.89 4.67 -14.67
C GLY A 73 -1.78 4.05 -13.61
N VAL A 74 -1.65 2.75 -13.42
CA VAL A 74 -2.31 1.99 -12.36
C VAL A 74 -1.29 1.07 -11.70
N ASN A 75 -1.22 1.14 -10.38
CA ASN A 75 -0.44 0.23 -9.56
C ASN A 75 -1.39 -0.55 -8.67
N TYR A 76 -1.19 -1.85 -8.57
CA TYR A 76 -1.93 -2.75 -7.69
C TYR A 76 -0.98 -3.57 -6.86
N GLY A 77 -1.23 -3.67 -5.57
CA GLY A 77 -0.53 -4.55 -4.66
C GLY A 77 -1.51 -5.46 -3.91
N PHE A 78 -1.17 -6.73 -3.84
CA PHE A 78 -1.81 -7.68 -2.94
C PHE A 78 -0.77 -8.22 -1.97
N THR A 79 -1.05 -8.14 -0.66
CA THR A 79 -0.17 -8.63 0.40
C THR A 79 -0.96 -9.44 1.41
N ARG A 80 -0.52 -10.68 1.65
CA ARG A 80 -0.98 -11.51 2.75
C ARG A 80 0.16 -11.66 3.75
N ALA A 81 0.02 -11.04 4.92
CA ALA A 81 0.96 -11.17 6.03
C ALA A 81 0.27 -11.84 7.22
N VAL A 82 0.84 -12.93 7.74
CA VAL A 82 0.27 -13.70 8.87
C VAL A 82 1.36 -14.12 9.84
N PHE A 83 0.97 -14.28 11.10
CA PHE A 83 1.84 -14.85 12.12
C PHE A 83 1.90 -16.37 11.98
N ASP A 84 3.11 -16.93 11.92
CA ASP A 84 3.35 -18.37 12.01
C ASP A 84 3.41 -18.82 13.46
N GLU A 85 4.06 -18.01 14.31
CA GLU A 85 4.23 -18.23 15.75
C GLU A 85 4.19 -16.87 16.44
N TYR A 86 3.16 -16.63 17.22
CA TYR A 86 3.09 -15.48 18.12
C TYR A 86 2.16 -15.77 19.28
N THR A 87 2.70 -15.68 20.48
CA THR A 87 1.94 -15.80 21.72
C THR A 87 2.25 -14.58 22.59
N ASP A 88 1.23 -13.90 23.06
CA ASP A 88 1.33 -12.77 23.97
C ASP A 88 0.78 -13.15 25.34
N GLY A 89 1.47 -12.71 26.41
CA GLY A 89 1.18 -13.08 27.78
C GLY A 89 1.87 -14.36 28.23
N GLU A 90 1.70 -14.70 29.54
CA GLU A 90 2.31 -15.85 30.19
C GLU A 90 1.26 -16.70 30.93
N GLY A 91 1.53 -17.99 31.02
CA GLY A 91 0.69 -18.95 31.75
C GLY A 91 -0.74 -19.00 31.18
N ASP A 92 -1.74 -19.04 32.08
CA ASP A 92 -3.17 -19.16 31.74
C ASP A 92 -3.72 -17.94 31.01
N LYS A 93 -2.99 -16.82 30.93
CA LYS A 93 -3.36 -15.60 30.21
C LYS A 93 -2.72 -15.51 28.84
N ALA A 94 -1.95 -16.49 28.43
CA ALA A 94 -1.30 -16.51 27.13
C ALA A 94 -2.33 -16.61 26.00
N VAL A 95 -2.26 -15.69 25.04
CA VAL A 95 -3.11 -15.68 23.85
C VAL A 95 -2.29 -16.00 22.61
N ASN A 96 -2.68 -17.02 21.88
CA ASN A 96 -2.01 -17.42 20.65
C ASN A 96 -2.64 -16.73 19.44
N TYR A 97 -1.81 -16.03 18.69
CA TYR A 97 -2.19 -15.28 17.48
C TYR A 97 -1.74 -15.97 16.17
N LYS A 98 -1.39 -17.25 16.23
CA LYS A 98 -1.07 -18.03 15.03
C LYS A 98 -2.19 -17.90 13.98
N ASP A 99 -1.81 -17.80 12.71
CA ASP A 99 -2.69 -17.62 11.55
C ASP A 99 -3.49 -16.30 11.52
N LYS A 100 -3.32 -15.43 12.53
CA LYS A 100 -3.85 -14.08 12.48
C LYS A 100 -3.03 -13.20 11.55
N LYS A 101 -3.70 -12.23 10.93
CA LYS A 101 -3.05 -11.25 10.06
C LYS A 101 -2.20 -10.28 10.86
N VAL A 102 -1.03 -9.96 10.33
CA VAL A 102 -0.16 -8.93 10.90
C VAL A 102 -0.87 -7.58 10.81
N PRO A 103 -0.99 -6.84 11.92
CA PRO A 103 -1.62 -5.53 11.93
C PRO A 103 -0.93 -4.52 11.02
N TYR A 104 -1.67 -3.49 10.61
CA TYR A 104 -1.20 -2.36 9.78
C TYR A 104 -0.75 -2.74 8.37
N VAL A 105 -1.07 -3.96 7.92
CA VAL A 105 -0.79 -4.40 6.55
C VAL A 105 -2.09 -4.48 5.77
N PRO A 106 -2.37 -3.53 4.85
CA PRO A 106 -3.53 -3.61 3.99
C PRO A 106 -3.39 -4.79 3.01
N GLN A 107 -4.48 -5.55 2.82
CA GLN A 107 -4.46 -6.70 1.91
C GLN A 107 -4.36 -6.29 0.45
N HIS A 108 -4.95 -5.17 0.09
CA HIS A 108 -4.98 -4.64 -1.26
C HIS A 108 -4.59 -3.17 -1.22
N THR A 109 -3.78 -2.75 -2.16
CA THR A 109 -3.46 -1.35 -2.40
C THR A 109 -3.64 -1.05 -3.87
N ILE A 110 -4.23 0.09 -4.19
CA ILE A 110 -4.41 0.57 -5.56
C ILE A 110 -3.98 2.03 -5.58
N ALA A 111 -3.16 2.39 -6.56
CA ALA A 111 -2.90 3.77 -6.91
C ALA A 111 -3.13 3.94 -8.41
N ALA A 112 -3.87 4.96 -8.80
CA ALA A 112 -4.12 5.29 -10.19
C ALA A 112 -3.91 6.78 -10.43
N MET A 113 -3.42 7.11 -11.62
CA MET A 113 -3.26 8.48 -12.08
C MET A 113 -3.64 8.60 -13.56
N ALA A 114 -4.11 9.78 -13.94
CA ALA A 114 -4.39 10.12 -15.33
C ALA A 114 -4.18 11.61 -15.53
N ASP A 115 -3.34 11.98 -16.49
CA ASP A 115 -3.02 13.36 -16.86
C ASP A 115 -3.34 13.60 -18.33
N TYR A 116 -4.08 14.66 -18.60
CA TYR A 116 -4.44 15.08 -19.94
C TYR A 116 -3.82 16.44 -20.28
N HIS A 117 -2.99 16.46 -21.31
CA HIS A 117 -2.24 17.63 -21.78
C HIS A 117 -2.97 18.31 -22.92
N LEU A 118 -3.33 19.58 -22.73
CA LEU A 118 -4.01 20.39 -23.73
C LEU A 118 -3.30 21.74 -23.89
N GLY A 119 -2.37 21.79 -24.81
CA GLY A 119 -1.55 23.00 -25.02
C GLY A 119 -0.73 23.35 -23.80
N GLN A 120 -1.05 24.46 -23.15
CA GLN A 120 -0.39 24.91 -21.90
C GLN A 120 -1.06 24.39 -20.62
N PHE A 121 -2.13 23.64 -20.72
CA PHE A 121 -2.88 23.09 -19.59
C PHE A 121 -2.60 21.60 -19.41
N THR A 122 -2.45 21.17 -18.14
CA THR A 122 -2.47 19.76 -17.76
C THR A 122 -3.56 19.57 -16.70
N PHE A 123 -4.47 18.65 -16.98
CA PHE A 123 -5.54 18.26 -16.06
C PHE A 123 -5.24 16.86 -15.54
N GLY A 124 -5.07 16.74 -14.22
CA GLY A 124 -4.70 15.49 -13.61
C GLY A 124 -5.71 15.01 -12.57
N LEU A 125 -5.88 13.68 -12.53
CA LEU A 125 -6.62 12.95 -11.52
C LEU A 125 -5.71 11.92 -10.87
N ASN A 126 -5.83 11.74 -9.57
CA ASN A 126 -5.17 10.66 -8.86
C ASN A 126 -6.11 10.02 -7.85
N MET A 127 -5.91 8.72 -7.62
CA MET A 127 -6.67 7.93 -6.68
C MET A 127 -5.72 7.01 -5.92
N ASN A 128 -5.91 6.93 -4.60
CA ASN A 128 -5.28 5.93 -3.75
C ASN A 128 -6.36 5.19 -2.97
N ALA A 129 -6.33 3.87 -3.02
CA ALA A 129 -7.26 3.01 -2.29
C ALA A 129 -6.49 2.01 -1.44
N GLN A 130 -7.00 1.74 -0.26
CA GLN A 130 -6.49 0.70 0.63
C GLN A 130 -7.62 -0.26 0.99
N GLY A 131 -7.32 -1.55 0.93
CA GLY A 131 -8.21 -2.61 1.34
C GLY A 131 -8.30 -2.72 2.87
N LYS A 132 -9.03 -3.74 3.31
CA LYS A 132 -9.21 -4.02 4.73
C LYS A 132 -7.87 -4.16 5.45
N THR A 133 -7.72 -3.42 6.56
CA THR A 133 -6.53 -3.42 7.42
C THR A 133 -6.96 -3.69 8.85
N TYR A 134 -6.24 -4.55 9.55
CA TYR A 134 -6.46 -4.82 10.98
C TYR A 134 -5.53 -3.95 11.83
N TRP A 135 -6.05 -3.51 12.99
CA TRP A 135 -5.33 -2.62 13.89
C TRP A 135 -4.77 -3.33 15.13
N ASP A 136 -5.21 -4.57 15.38
CA ASP A 136 -4.83 -5.38 16.53
C ASP A 136 -4.43 -6.81 16.13
N ASN A 137 -3.63 -7.46 16.98
CA ASN A 137 -3.13 -8.81 16.73
C ASN A 137 -4.24 -9.88 16.73
N ALA A 138 -5.34 -9.64 17.43
CA ALA A 138 -6.49 -10.53 17.46
C ALA A 138 -7.35 -10.45 16.20
N ASN A 139 -7.12 -9.43 15.36
CA ASN A 139 -7.91 -9.09 14.18
C ASN A 139 -9.37 -8.76 14.51
N THR A 140 -9.61 -8.16 15.67
CA THR A 140 -10.92 -7.74 16.14
C THR A 140 -11.33 -6.40 15.54
N TYR A 141 -10.39 -5.45 15.54
CA TYR A 141 -10.60 -4.11 15.00
C TYR A 141 -10.02 -4.00 13.60
N SER A 142 -10.81 -3.49 12.69
CA SER A 142 -10.36 -3.32 11.31
C SER A 142 -10.96 -2.08 10.66
N GLN A 143 -10.21 -1.48 9.76
CA GLN A 143 -10.69 -0.47 8.83
C GLN A 143 -11.20 -1.16 7.58
N LYS A 144 -12.35 -0.73 7.08
CA LYS A 144 -12.90 -1.17 5.79
C LYS A 144 -12.11 -0.55 4.64
N ILE A 145 -12.34 -1.05 3.44
CA ILE A 145 -11.79 -0.44 2.24
C ILE A 145 -12.19 1.03 2.13
N TYR A 146 -11.26 1.87 1.79
CA TYR A 146 -11.49 3.29 1.50
C TYR A 146 -10.62 3.74 0.33
N PHE A 147 -10.99 4.84 -0.27
CA PHE A 147 -10.20 5.48 -1.33
C PHE A 147 -10.22 7.00 -1.16
N VAL A 148 -9.15 7.63 -1.60
CA VAL A 148 -8.97 9.08 -1.59
C VAL A 148 -8.66 9.51 -3.01
N MET A 149 -9.39 10.51 -3.50
CA MET A 149 -9.16 11.11 -4.82
C MET A 149 -8.63 12.51 -4.70
N GLY A 150 -7.77 12.87 -5.63
CA GLY A 150 -7.28 14.22 -5.83
C GLY A 150 -7.37 14.61 -7.31
N ALA A 151 -7.36 15.91 -7.55
CA ALA A 151 -7.27 16.47 -8.88
C ALA A 151 -6.32 17.66 -8.89
N HIS A 152 -5.72 17.94 -10.04
CA HIS A 152 -4.92 19.13 -10.24
C HIS A 152 -5.16 19.72 -11.65
N CYS A 153 -4.85 21.00 -11.75
CA CYS A 153 -4.79 21.70 -13.01
C CYS A 153 -3.51 22.56 -13.00
N ASP A 154 -2.63 22.28 -13.95
CA ASP A 154 -1.39 23.03 -14.13
C ASP A 154 -1.50 23.86 -15.40
N ILE A 155 -0.99 25.08 -15.32
CA ILE A 155 -0.94 26.03 -16.43
C ILE A 155 0.51 26.46 -16.62
N ASP A 156 1.11 26.09 -17.73
CA ASP A 156 2.50 26.42 -18.05
C ASP A 156 2.59 27.59 -19.02
N PHE A 157 3.16 28.71 -18.53
CA PHE A 157 3.59 29.82 -19.35
C PHE A 157 5.11 29.73 -19.53
N SER A 158 5.66 30.37 -20.55
CA SER A 158 7.09 30.24 -20.88
C SER A 158 8.07 30.54 -19.73
N LYS A 159 7.67 31.26 -18.70
CA LYS A 159 8.50 31.63 -17.54
C LYS A 159 7.86 31.37 -16.18
N ILE A 160 6.60 30.98 -16.15
CA ILE A 160 5.83 30.82 -14.91
C ILE A 160 4.93 29.60 -15.08
N SER A 161 4.90 28.74 -14.08
CA SER A 161 3.94 27.65 -13.96
C SER A 161 3.03 27.90 -12.76
N ILE A 162 1.74 27.71 -12.93
CA ILE A 162 0.72 27.84 -11.89
C ILE A 162 0.04 26.50 -11.72
N SER A 163 0.01 26.00 -10.49
CA SER A 163 -0.66 24.75 -10.12
C SER A 163 -1.79 25.01 -9.14
N ILE A 164 -2.96 24.47 -9.45
CA ILE A 164 -4.12 24.42 -8.55
C ILE A 164 -4.44 22.96 -8.28
N TRP A 165 -4.56 22.55 -7.03
CA TRP A 165 -4.82 21.17 -6.68
C TRP A 165 -5.78 21.04 -5.50
N GLY A 166 -6.52 19.92 -5.49
CA GLY A 166 -7.38 19.49 -4.39
C GLY A 166 -7.08 18.06 -4.00
N LYS A 167 -7.10 17.77 -2.71
CA LYS A 167 -6.95 16.42 -2.15
C LYS A 167 -8.21 16.02 -1.40
N ASN A 168 -8.43 14.70 -1.28
CA ASN A 168 -9.58 14.13 -0.60
C ASN A 168 -10.93 14.69 -1.09
N LEU A 169 -11.10 14.75 -2.42
CA LEU A 169 -12.32 15.22 -3.05
C LEU A 169 -13.52 14.31 -2.78
N THR A 170 -13.28 13.10 -2.26
CA THR A 170 -14.30 12.11 -1.87
C THR A 170 -14.78 12.28 -0.44
N ASP A 171 -14.17 13.22 0.33
CA ASP A 171 -14.45 13.45 1.76
C ASP A 171 -14.40 12.14 2.59
N THR A 172 -13.40 11.34 2.30
CA THR A 172 -13.19 10.06 2.98
C THR A 172 -12.53 10.30 4.33
N ASN A 173 -13.21 9.87 5.42
CA ASN A 173 -12.78 9.95 6.81
C ASN A 173 -12.33 8.59 7.35
#